data_9f5d037d1d3904c20261b050064fea79
#
_entry.id   9f5d037d1d3904c20261b050064fea79
#
_cell.length_a   1.000
_cell.length_b   1.000
_cell.length_c   1.000
_cell.angle_alpha   90.00
_cell.angle_beta   90.00
_cell.angle_gamma   90.00
#
_symmetry.space_group_name_H-M   'P 1'
#
loop_
_entity.id
_entity.type
_entity.pdbx_description
1 polymer ?
#
loop_
_entity_poly.entity_id
_entity_poly.type
_entity_poly.pdbx_seq_one_letter_code
_entity_poly.pdbx_strand_id
1 'polypeptide(L)'
;MTATVTYDANLRTTCLHLQSGSSFETDAPSDNKGQGARFSPTDLIATGLGACLITTMGIKAESMDLKLDGAKVDVTKVMMSDPRRIGKIVIAVTMPALNLDAHTKEILERVGR
;
A
#
# COMPACT_ATOMS: atom_id res chain seq x y z
N MET A 1 3.37 4.90 20.83
CA MET A 1 2.24 5.02 19.88
C MET A 1 2.75 5.49 18.51
N THR A 2 2.22 4.91 17.47
CA THR A 2 2.62 5.27 16.10
C THR A 2 1.82 6.45 15.56
N ALA A 3 0.52 6.44 15.77
CA ALA A 3 -0.39 7.43 15.18
C ALA A 3 -1.61 7.64 16.06
N THR A 4 -2.28 8.75 15.82
CA THR A 4 -3.60 9.02 16.37
C THR A 4 -4.59 9.19 15.24
N VAL A 5 -5.85 8.80 15.47
CA VAL A 5 -6.93 8.93 14.51
C VAL A 5 -8.05 9.73 15.17
N THR A 6 -8.46 10.80 14.52
CA THR A 6 -9.56 11.65 14.96
C THR A 6 -10.75 11.47 14.02
N TYR A 7 -11.93 11.22 14.58
CA TYR A 7 -13.14 11.16 13.77
C TYR A 7 -13.68 12.57 13.57
N ASP A 8 -13.73 13.01 12.31
CA ASP A 8 -14.08 14.40 11.96
C ASP A 8 -15.58 14.60 11.70
N ALA A 9 -16.33 13.55 11.51
CA ALA A 9 -17.74 13.50 11.16
C ALA A 9 -17.92 13.08 9.69
N ASN A 10 -19.15 12.73 9.35
CA ASN A 10 -19.54 12.33 7.98
C ASN A 10 -18.67 11.16 7.46
N LEU A 11 -18.31 10.23 8.36
CA LEU A 11 -17.52 9.02 8.05
C LEU A 11 -16.13 9.37 7.52
N ARG A 12 -15.57 10.48 7.97
CA ARG A 12 -14.20 10.93 7.66
C ARG A 12 -13.34 10.94 8.90
N THR A 13 -12.08 10.55 8.76
CA THR A 13 -11.10 10.61 9.85
C THR A 13 -9.86 11.35 9.41
N THR A 14 -9.12 11.87 10.40
CA THR A 14 -7.77 12.41 10.18
C THR A 14 -6.78 11.52 10.92
N CYS A 15 -5.76 11.04 10.20
CA CYS A 15 -4.71 10.20 10.76
C CYS A 15 -3.42 11.01 10.86
N LEU A 16 -2.82 11.04 12.05
CA LEU A 16 -1.59 11.79 12.31
C LEU A 16 -0.47 10.82 12.70
N HIS A 17 0.62 10.86 11.97
CA HIS A 17 1.83 10.12 12.28
C HIS A 17 2.62 10.91 13.32
N LEU A 18 2.79 10.36 14.52
CA LEU A 18 3.34 11.12 15.64
C LEU A 18 4.81 11.50 15.45
N GLN A 19 5.60 10.59 14.92
CA GLN A 19 7.03 10.83 14.74
C GLN A 19 7.34 11.92 13.70
N SER A 20 6.66 11.90 12.56
CA SER A 20 6.94 12.81 11.44
C SER A 20 6.04 14.03 11.40
N GLY A 21 4.89 14.00 12.08
CA GLY A 21 3.87 15.03 11.94
C GLY A 21 3.08 14.96 10.64
N SER A 22 3.35 13.98 9.81
CA SER A 22 2.62 13.78 8.56
C SER A 22 1.18 13.35 8.86
N SER A 23 0.23 13.83 8.07
CA SER A 23 -1.17 13.50 8.26
C SER A 23 -1.88 13.27 6.93
N PHE A 24 -2.98 12.52 6.98
CA PHE A 24 -3.87 12.31 5.85
C PHE A 24 -5.28 12.02 6.35
N GLU A 25 -6.25 12.13 5.46
CA GLU A 25 -7.65 11.87 5.77
C GLU A 25 -8.11 10.57 5.13
N THR A 26 -9.10 9.91 5.77
CA THR A 26 -9.78 8.76 5.20
C THR A 26 -11.27 9.03 5.07
N ASP A 27 -11.91 8.37 4.12
CA ASP A 27 -13.36 8.39 3.95
C ASP A 27 -13.88 6.96 3.89
N ALA A 28 -15.08 6.72 4.42
CA ALA A 28 -15.76 5.47 4.11
C ALA A 28 -16.01 5.41 2.59
N PRO A 29 -15.95 4.22 1.99
CA PRO A 29 -16.18 4.11 0.55
C PRO A 29 -17.62 4.41 0.19
N SER A 30 -17.85 4.82 -1.06
CA SER A 30 -19.19 5.18 -1.53
C SER A 30 -20.18 4.02 -1.46
N ASP A 31 -19.71 2.78 -1.58
CA ASP A 31 -20.53 1.59 -1.46
C ASP A 31 -20.85 1.22 0.00
N ASN A 32 -20.35 1.98 0.97
CA ASN A 32 -20.59 1.81 2.40
C ASN A 32 -20.94 3.16 3.05
N LYS A 33 -21.80 3.93 2.43
CA LYS A 33 -22.37 5.20 2.91
C LYS A 33 -21.36 6.34 3.01
N GLY A 34 -20.14 6.17 2.53
CA GLY A 34 -19.10 7.18 2.61
C GLY A 34 -19.07 8.10 1.41
N GLN A 35 -18.24 9.14 1.50
CA GLN A 35 -18.06 10.13 0.43
C GLN A 35 -17.15 9.63 -0.69
N GLY A 36 -16.24 8.70 -0.39
CA GLY A 36 -15.32 8.14 -1.37
C GLY A 36 -14.29 9.12 -1.92
N ALA A 37 -14.12 10.29 -1.28
CA ALA A 37 -13.23 11.34 -1.76
C ALA A 37 -11.76 11.12 -1.34
N ARG A 38 -11.51 10.19 -0.44
CA ARG A 38 -10.19 9.84 0.08
C ARG A 38 -10.05 8.32 0.11
N PHE A 39 -8.85 7.85 0.42
CA PHE A 39 -8.66 6.42 0.68
C PHE A 39 -9.57 5.98 1.81
N SER A 40 -10.25 4.85 1.65
CA SER A 40 -10.93 4.22 2.78
C SER A 40 -9.91 3.51 3.67
N PRO A 41 -10.27 3.16 4.92
CA PRO A 41 -9.36 2.38 5.76
C PRO A 41 -8.90 1.07 5.12
N THR A 42 -9.78 0.36 4.42
CA THR A 42 -9.40 -0.88 3.73
C THR A 42 -8.53 -0.61 2.50
N ASP A 43 -8.74 0.52 1.80
CA ASP A 43 -7.83 0.95 0.73
C ASP A 43 -6.43 1.17 1.27
N LEU A 44 -6.30 1.76 2.46
CA LEU A 44 -5.01 2.00 3.09
C LEU A 44 -4.30 0.72 3.47
N ILE A 45 -5.02 -0.27 3.98
CA ILE A 45 -4.43 -1.57 4.32
C ILE A 45 -3.84 -2.21 3.05
N ALA A 46 -4.62 -2.23 1.98
CA ALA A 46 -4.18 -2.81 0.71
C ALA A 46 -2.99 -2.03 0.11
N THR A 47 -3.09 -0.70 0.09
CA THR A 47 -2.03 0.18 -0.42
C THR A 47 -0.76 0.07 0.41
N GLY A 48 -0.90 -0.01 1.73
CA GLY A 48 0.24 -0.19 2.63
C GLY A 48 0.98 -1.50 2.38
N LEU A 49 0.25 -2.56 2.07
CA LEU A 49 0.86 -3.84 1.73
C LEU A 49 1.68 -3.73 0.45
N GLY A 50 1.14 -3.06 -0.58
CA GLY A 50 1.89 -2.80 -1.83
C GLY A 50 3.12 -1.95 -1.61
N ALA A 51 2.99 -0.90 -0.79
CA ALA A 51 4.13 -0.04 -0.44
C ALA A 51 5.21 -0.81 0.32
N CYS A 52 4.81 -1.66 1.26
CA CYS A 52 5.73 -2.49 2.02
C CYS A 52 6.49 -3.45 1.11
N LEU A 53 5.79 -4.09 0.20
CA LEU A 53 6.38 -5.03 -0.76
C LEU A 53 7.48 -4.36 -1.60
N ILE A 54 7.16 -3.23 -2.24
CA ILE A 54 8.13 -2.56 -3.11
C ILE A 54 9.28 -1.93 -2.31
N THR A 55 9.02 -1.45 -1.10
CA THR A 55 10.07 -0.93 -0.22
C THR A 55 11.05 -2.03 0.17
N THR A 56 10.54 -3.20 0.52
CA THR A 56 11.36 -4.37 0.86
C THR A 56 12.21 -4.80 -0.33
N MET A 57 11.62 -4.82 -1.53
CA MET A 57 12.36 -5.12 -2.76
C MET A 57 13.44 -4.05 -3.02
N GLY A 58 13.12 -2.78 -2.77
CA GLY A 58 14.06 -1.68 -2.95
C GLY A 58 15.26 -1.77 -2.03
N ILE A 59 15.04 -2.15 -0.77
CA ILE A 59 16.13 -2.37 0.20
C ILE A 59 17.07 -3.46 -0.31
N LYS A 60 16.51 -4.56 -0.79
CA LYS A 60 17.32 -5.66 -1.33
C LYS A 60 18.06 -5.23 -2.59
N ALA A 61 17.41 -4.49 -3.48
CA ALA A 61 18.02 -3.98 -4.71
C ALA A 61 19.22 -3.10 -4.40
N GLU A 62 19.13 -2.21 -3.40
CA GLU A 62 20.25 -1.37 -3.00
C GLU A 62 21.46 -2.20 -2.55
N SER A 63 21.23 -3.31 -1.85
CA SER A 63 22.32 -4.21 -1.42
C SER A 63 23.01 -4.88 -2.61
N MET A 64 22.41 -4.85 -3.79
CA MET A 64 22.92 -5.43 -5.04
C MET A 64 23.37 -4.35 -6.04
N ASP A 65 23.50 -3.09 -5.59
CA ASP A 65 23.82 -1.93 -6.43
C ASP A 65 22.80 -1.71 -7.57
N LEU A 66 21.55 -2.01 -7.30
CA LEU A 66 20.45 -1.80 -8.25
C LEU A 66 19.50 -0.74 -7.69
N LYS A 67 18.87 0.00 -8.60
CA LYS A 67 17.86 1.00 -8.24
C LYS A 67 16.55 0.63 -8.89
N LEU A 68 15.49 0.63 -8.10
CA LEU A 68 14.13 0.39 -8.59
C LEU A 68 13.36 1.69 -8.82
N ASP A 69 14.08 2.81 -8.96
CA ASP A 69 13.48 4.13 -9.13
C ASP A 69 12.49 4.10 -10.30
N GLY A 70 11.26 4.55 -10.05
CA GLY A 70 10.20 4.53 -11.04
C GLY A 70 9.42 3.22 -11.13
N ALA A 71 9.73 2.23 -10.31
CA ALA A 71 8.90 1.02 -10.24
C ALA A 71 7.49 1.38 -9.79
N LYS A 72 6.50 0.71 -10.35
CA LYS A 72 5.09 0.98 -10.10
C LYS A 72 4.42 -0.26 -9.53
N VAL A 73 3.56 -0.04 -8.54
CA VAL A 73 2.77 -1.11 -7.93
C VAL A 73 1.30 -0.78 -8.09
N ASP A 74 0.57 -1.63 -8.78
CA ASP A 74 -0.87 -1.52 -8.90
C ASP A 74 -1.52 -2.43 -7.86
N VAL A 75 -2.41 -1.87 -7.06
CA VAL A 75 -3.04 -2.57 -5.94
C VAL A 75 -4.54 -2.63 -6.16
N THR A 76 -5.11 -3.81 -6.07
CA THR A 76 -6.55 -4.03 -6.15
C THR A 76 -6.99 -4.80 -4.90
N LYS A 77 -7.91 -4.22 -4.14
CA LYS A 77 -8.52 -4.94 -3.02
C LYS A 77 -9.82 -5.58 -3.51
N VAL A 78 -10.07 -6.80 -3.05
CA VAL A 78 -11.33 -7.52 -3.32
C VAL A 78 -12.03 -7.71 -1.98
N MET A 79 -13.18 -7.04 -1.82
CA MET A 79 -13.97 -7.13 -0.60
C MET A 79 -14.90 -8.33 -0.66
N MET A 80 -15.16 -8.91 0.51
CA MET A 80 -16.15 -9.98 0.68
C MET A 80 -17.20 -9.51 1.68
N SER A 81 -18.37 -10.10 1.61
CA SER A 81 -19.47 -9.78 2.52
C SER A 81 -19.76 -10.95 3.46
N ASP A 82 -20.60 -10.69 4.48
CA ASP A 82 -21.09 -11.63 5.48
C ASP A 82 -19.98 -12.31 6.31
N PRO A 83 -19.18 -11.61 7.09
CA PRO A 83 -19.15 -10.16 7.30
C PRO A 83 -18.31 -9.44 6.24
N ARG A 84 -18.48 -8.11 6.14
CA ARG A 84 -17.69 -7.29 5.23
C ARG A 84 -16.22 -7.32 5.64
N ARG A 85 -15.36 -7.74 4.73
CA ARG A 85 -13.92 -7.88 4.98
C ARG A 85 -13.14 -7.86 3.68
N ILE A 86 -11.84 -7.63 3.80
CA ILE A 86 -10.95 -7.82 2.66
C ILE A 86 -10.79 -9.32 2.44
N GLY A 87 -11.22 -9.81 1.29
CA GLY A 87 -11.06 -11.21 0.95
C GLY A 87 -9.76 -11.50 0.22
N LYS A 88 -9.25 -10.51 -0.53
CA LYS A 88 -8.09 -10.71 -1.40
C LYS A 88 -7.47 -9.36 -1.74
N ILE A 89 -6.15 -9.32 -1.86
CA ILE A 89 -5.42 -8.15 -2.35
C ILE A 89 -4.56 -8.60 -3.51
N VAL A 90 -4.76 -7.98 -4.67
CA VAL A 90 -3.97 -8.27 -5.88
C VAL A 90 -2.94 -7.17 -6.04
N ILE A 91 -1.67 -7.54 -6.11
CA ILE A 91 -0.57 -6.61 -6.25
C ILE A 91 0.20 -6.95 -7.52
N ALA A 92 0.26 -6.00 -8.44
CA ALA A 92 1.00 -6.13 -9.69
C ALA A 92 2.14 -5.12 -9.69
N VAL A 93 3.38 -5.61 -9.81
CA VAL A 93 4.58 -4.78 -9.80
C VAL A 93 5.10 -4.62 -11.22
N THR A 94 5.26 -3.38 -11.65
CA THR A 94 5.90 -3.05 -12.93
C THR A 94 7.30 -2.51 -12.63
N MET A 95 8.30 -3.27 -13.00
CA MET A 95 9.70 -2.89 -12.76
C MET A 95 10.15 -1.86 -13.77
N PRO A 96 11.09 -0.96 -13.40
CA PRO A 96 11.70 -0.07 -14.38
C PRO A 96 12.52 -0.90 -15.38
N ALA A 97 12.86 -0.29 -16.52
CA ALA A 97 13.65 -0.96 -17.56
C ALA A 97 15.07 -1.21 -17.05
N LEU A 98 15.29 -2.34 -16.41
CA LEU A 98 16.58 -2.79 -15.92
C LEU A 98 16.98 -4.09 -16.61
N ASN A 99 18.27 -4.22 -16.93
CA ASN A 99 18.81 -5.48 -17.42
C ASN A 99 19.10 -6.38 -16.22
N LEU A 100 18.05 -7.03 -15.73
CA LEU A 100 18.19 -7.98 -14.65
C LEU A 100 18.36 -9.39 -15.21
N ASP A 101 19.36 -10.13 -14.72
CA ASP A 101 19.44 -11.55 -15.03
C ASP A 101 18.35 -12.31 -14.25
N ALA A 102 18.10 -13.56 -14.64
CA ALA A 102 17.03 -14.36 -14.05
C ALA A 102 17.25 -14.59 -12.56
N HIS A 103 18.49 -14.72 -12.11
CA HIS A 103 18.82 -14.95 -10.72
C HIS A 103 18.53 -13.72 -9.85
N THR A 104 18.93 -12.54 -10.31
CA THR A 104 18.68 -11.28 -9.62
C THR A 104 17.18 -11.01 -9.51
N LYS A 105 16.45 -11.22 -10.60
CA LYS A 105 15.01 -11.05 -10.63
C LYS A 105 14.32 -11.99 -9.64
N GLU A 106 14.76 -13.24 -9.57
CA GLU A 106 14.21 -14.21 -8.63
C GLU A 106 14.43 -13.80 -7.18
N ILE A 107 15.60 -13.26 -6.84
CA ILE A 107 15.91 -12.78 -5.49
C ILE A 107 14.95 -11.65 -5.10
N LEU A 108 14.76 -10.67 -5.98
CA LEU A 108 13.87 -9.54 -5.72
C LEU A 108 12.42 -10.00 -5.56
N GLU A 109 11.95 -10.92 -6.38
CA GLU A 109 10.60 -11.47 -6.28
C GLU A 109 10.40 -12.23 -4.96
N ARG A 110 11.39 -12.99 -4.52
CA ARG A 110 11.35 -13.73 -3.26
C ARG A 110 11.27 -12.79 -2.07
N VAL A 111 12.03 -11.72 -2.07
CA VAL A 111 12.05 -10.72 -0.99
C VAL A 111 10.70 -10.00 -0.89
N GLY A 112 10.03 -9.75 -2.02
CA GLY A 112 8.74 -9.10 -2.07
C GLY A 112 7.53 -9.94 -1.64
N ARG A 113 7.74 -11.23 -1.37
CA ARG A 113 6.64 -12.12 -0.98
C ARG A 113 6.35 -12.14 0.51
#